data_dc1484f52b691c39b7cc0bc997e6a2c7
#
_entry.id   dc1484f52b691c39b7cc0bc997e6a2c7
#
_cell.length_a   1.000
_cell.length_b   1.000
_cell.length_c   1.000
_cell.angle_alpha   90.00
_cell.angle_beta   90.00
_cell.angle_gamma   90.00
#
_symmetry.space_group_name_H-M   'P 1'
#
loop_
_entity.id
_entity.type
_entity.pdbx_description
1 polymer ?
#
loop_
_entity_poly.entity_id
_entity_poly.type
_entity_poly.pdbx_seq_one_letter_code
_entity_poly.pdbx_strand_id
1 'polypeptide(L)'
;MSDISRRNFLKTTLGMGAAAVASGVLNAKDRKPESAPNILFCIADDWTWVHSSIEGCEAVETPNFDRVAKKGVMFNNAYCSAPSCAPSRASILAGRNGWELEEGAVLWGQFPAKYKVYPEILEQHGYHVGYTGKGWSPGDIEDSGRTRNPAGKEYNEIRQRPWTEFGVTDEMFDVDYAANFDAFLKDRKGDQPFCFWLGTIEPHRAYAEGLGKRRGKDPKDVNVPDFLPDTPRVRSDILDYLSEIEWVDIQLGRVLDTLEQKGELDNTLIVVTSDNGMPFPRAKANLYEYGTHMPLAICWGNEIKGGRRVDDLVNFIDFAPTFLEAAGVEVPEEMSGQSLMPQLLSKRSGQIDPQRNVTFTYKERHAWSNPGGLATPMRSIRKDNFLLIWNLRPERWPAGHEVPEFNWDMWPFGDVDHGPSKEEVLACKYDEKKRKYYDWAFSKRPEFELYDIAADPYQLNNLARDPKYKKQRESLFRNLKQYLTKTGDLRMQGRGEVYERTPYYCTQGLETGGLWLKEFQGLNRKEREKAYQDARDQLEENLQKLHEITEEARE
;
A
#
# COMPACT_ATOMS: atom_id res chain seq x y z
N MET A 1 -8.29 -30.76 13.96
CA MET A 1 -8.36 -31.11 12.52
C MET A 1 -7.27 -30.33 11.84
N SER A 2 -6.32 -31.05 11.26
CA SER A 2 -4.96 -30.63 10.96
C SER A 2 -4.82 -29.60 9.83
N ASP A 3 -3.89 -28.70 10.08
CA ASP A 3 -3.30 -27.69 9.23
C ASP A 3 -3.16 -28.05 7.75
N ILE A 4 -3.78 -27.24 6.90
CA ILE A 4 -3.43 -27.15 5.49
C ILE A 4 -3.10 -25.67 5.21
N SER A 5 -1.80 -25.34 5.18
CA SER A 5 -1.31 -24.02 4.82
C SER A 5 -1.57 -23.70 3.34
N ARG A 6 -1.42 -22.42 2.92
CA ARG A 6 -1.54 -21.96 1.52
C ARG A 6 -0.68 -22.82 0.56
N ARG A 7 0.43 -23.37 1.04
CA ARG A 7 1.28 -24.35 0.33
C ARG A 7 0.51 -25.58 -0.15
N ASN A 8 -0.55 -26.01 0.55
CA ASN A 8 -1.28 -27.26 0.24
C ASN A 8 -2.53 -27.04 -0.61
N PHE A 9 -3.10 -25.82 -0.66
CA PHE A 9 -4.26 -25.54 -1.50
C PHE A 9 -3.99 -25.70 -2.99
N LEU A 10 -2.79 -25.34 -3.43
CA LEU A 10 -2.35 -25.46 -4.81
C LEU A 10 -2.03 -26.92 -5.22
N LYS A 11 -1.87 -27.82 -4.24
CA LYS A 11 -1.56 -29.25 -4.50
C LYS A 11 -2.80 -30.14 -4.68
N THR A 12 -4.00 -29.70 -4.26
CA THR A 12 -5.17 -30.57 -4.16
C THR A 12 -6.14 -30.51 -5.35
N THR A 13 -5.94 -29.60 -6.31
CA THR A 13 -6.80 -29.43 -7.49
C THR A 13 -6.27 -30.04 -8.78
N LEU A 14 -5.15 -30.74 -8.77
CA LEU A 14 -4.54 -31.39 -9.94
C LEU A 14 -4.21 -32.87 -9.64
N GLY A 15 -5.21 -33.66 -9.60
CA GLY A 15 -5.12 -35.11 -9.68
C GLY A 15 -5.75 -35.60 -10.97
N MET A 16 -5.02 -35.59 -12.10
CA MET A 16 -5.03 -36.55 -13.19
C MET A 16 -4.29 -35.93 -14.39
N GLY A 17 -3.19 -36.54 -14.75
CA GLY A 17 -2.47 -36.28 -16.00
C GLY A 17 -1.01 -35.84 -15.81
N ALA A 18 -0.17 -36.67 -15.26
CA ALA A 18 1.28 -36.44 -15.23
C ALA A 18 1.97 -37.35 -16.26
N ALA A 19 2.41 -36.76 -17.37
CA ALA A 19 3.55 -37.31 -18.11
C ALA A 19 4.80 -36.56 -17.63
N ALA A 20 5.79 -37.30 -17.16
CA ALA A 20 7.02 -36.83 -16.60
C ALA A 20 7.84 -36.01 -17.61
N VAL A 21 8.11 -34.74 -17.28
CA VAL A 21 9.29 -34.05 -17.78
C VAL A 21 10.15 -33.74 -16.54
N ALA A 22 11.11 -34.61 -16.29
CA ALA A 22 12.18 -34.36 -15.35
C ALA A 22 13.13 -33.32 -15.97
N SER A 23 12.99 -32.08 -15.58
CA SER A 23 13.94 -31.00 -15.89
C SER A 23 14.27 -30.29 -14.59
N GLY A 24 15.48 -30.48 -14.11
CA GLY A 24 16.22 -29.85 -13.03
C GLY A 24 15.62 -28.61 -12.40
N VAL A 25 14.70 -28.76 -11.45
CA VAL A 25 14.47 -27.77 -10.42
C VAL A 25 15.62 -27.95 -9.43
N LEU A 26 16.68 -27.17 -9.59
CA LEU A 26 17.68 -26.98 -8.55
C LEU A 26 16.95 -26.53 -7.30
N ASN A 27 17.00 -27.33 -6.27
CA ASN A 27 16.49 -26.97 -4.95
C ASN A 27 17.16 -25.68 -4.49
N ALA A 28 16.43 -24.58 -4.45
CA ALA A 28 16.90 -23.31 -3.90
C ALA A 28 17.32 -23.42 -2.41
N LYS A 29 17.00 -24.53 -1.77
CA LYS A 29 17.35 -24.83 -0.36
C LYS A 29 18.85 -25.08 -0.09
N ASP A 30 19.68 -25.26 -1.12
CA ASP A 30 21.07 -25.68 -0.92
C ASP A 30 22.13 -24.60 -1.19
N ARG A 31 21.74 -23.37 -1.55
CA ARG A 31 22.66 -22.23 -1.63
C ARG A 31 22.51 -21.35 -0.40
N LYS A 32 23.40 -21.53 0.58
CA LYS A 32 23.71 -20.43 1.50
C LYS A 32 24.56 -19.42 0.73
N PRO A 33 24.22 -18.13 0.75
CA PRO A 33 25.16 -17.08 0.31
C PRO A 33 26.48 -17.27 1.06
N GLU A 34 27.62 -16.99 0.43
CA GLU A 34 28.94 -17.06 1.11
C GLU A 34 29.00 -16.10 2.31
N SER A 35 28.18 -15.03 2.29
CA SER A 35 27.88 -14.14 3.42
C SER A 35 26.38 -13.80 3.44
N ALA A 36 25.82 -13.53 4.61
CA ALA A 36 24.44 -13.04 4.71
C ALA A 36 24.31 -11.68 4.00
N PRO A 37 23.35 -11.49 3.08
CA PRO A 37 23.23 -10.23 2.34
C PRO A 37 22.77 -9.08 3.23
N ASN A 38 23.15 -7.88 2.87
CA ASN A 38 22.45 -6.69 3.33
C ASN A 38 21.07 -6.61 2.66
N ILE A 39 20.11 -5.96 3.32
CA ILE A 39 18.77 -5.72 2.78
C ILE A 39 18.50 -4.23 2.82
N LEU A 40 18.29 -3.63 1.66
CA LEU A 40 17.83 -2.25 1.51
C LEU A 40 16.41 -2.26 0.94
N PHE A 41 15.43 -1.90 1.76
CA PHE A 41 14.04 -1.81 1.37
C PHE A 41 13.65 -0.33 1.22
N CYS A 42 13.58 0.14 -0.03
CA CYS A 42 13.17 1.50 -0.38
C CYS A 42 11.68 1.51 -0.68
N ILE A 43 10.92 2.24 0.12
CA ILE A 43 9.48 2.34 0.00
C ILE A 43 9.04 3.79 0.03
N ALA A 44 8.52 4.27 -1.10
CA ALA A 44 7.87 5.58 -1.20
C ALA A 44 6.48 5.55 -0.56
N ASP A 45 5.88 6.72 -0.35
CA ASP A 45 4.52 6.89 0.14
C ASP A 45 3.65 7.43 -1.00
N ASP A 46 2.69 6.62 -1.51
CA ASP A 46 1.71 7.02 -2.54
C ASP A 46 2.22 7.03 -4.00
N TRP A 47 3.14 6.12 -4.42
CA TRP A 47 3.64 6.06 -5.80
C TRP A 47 2.98 4.95 -6.63
N THR A 48 2.24 5.31 -7.68
CA THR A 48 1.58 4.37 -8.62
C THR A 48 2.55 3.88 -9.72
N TRP A 49 2.43 2.63 -10.15
CA TRP A 49 3.35 1.91 -11.05
C TRP A 49 3.67 2.62 -12.39
N VAL A 50 2.70 3.33 -12.99
CA VAL A 50 2.87 4.00 -14.30
C VAL A 50 3.79 5.22 -14.26
N HIS A 51 4.13 5.72 -13.07
CA HIS A 51 4.83 6.98 -12.91
C HIS A 51 6.34 6.78 -12.71
N SER A 52 6.97 6.09 -13.68
CA SER A 52 8.42 5.98 -13.79
C SER A 52 8.86 6.07 -15.25
N SER A 53 10.10 6.51 -15.50
CA SER A 53 10.63 6.63 -16.87
C SER A 53 10.72 5.28 -17.59
N ILE A 54 11.03 4.19 -16.88
CA ILE A 54 11.09 2.85 -17.48
C ILE A 54 9.71 2.30 -17.89
N GLU A 55 8.62 2.83 -17.32
CA GLU A 55 7.24 2.55 -17.72
C GLU A 55 6.71 3.53 -18.79
N GLY A 56 7.54 4.43 -19.27
CA GLY A 56 7.24 5.36 -20.37
C GLY A 56 6.50 6.63 -19.94
N CYS A 57 6.56 7.02 -18.67
CA CYS A 57 6.04 8.30 -18.22
C CYS A 57 7.01 9.43 -18.65
N GLU A 58 6.62 10.21 -19.66
CA GLU A 58 7.48 11.28 -20.23
C GLU A 58 7.64 12.48 -19.28
N ALA A 59 6.70 12.65 -18.34
CA ALA A 59 6.67 13.78 -17.41
C ALA A 59 7.50 13.56 -16.12
N VAL A 60 8.17 12.40 -15.95
CA VAL A 60 8.96 12.07 -14.76
C VAL A 60 10.33 11.48 -15.14
N GLU A 61 11.35 11.79 -14.35
CA GLU A 61 12.69 11.22 -14.50
C GLU A 61 13.06 10.39 -13.27
N THR A 62 13.21 9.06 -13.46
CA THR A 62 13.55 8.11 -12.39
C THR A 62 14.79 7.26 -12.74
N PRO A 63 15.95 7.89 -13.01
CA PRO A 63 17.14 7.17 -13.50
C PRO A 63 17.67 6.14 -12.51
N ASN A 64 17.51 6.34 -11.20
CA ASN A 64 18.01 5.43 -10.18
C ASN A 64 17.08 4.22 -9.97
N PHE A 65 15.75 4.41 -10.03
CA PHE A 65 14.80 3.31 -10.14
C PHE A 65 15.05 2.47 -11.38
N ASP A 66 15.25 3.13 -12.52
CA ASP A 66 15.60 2.47 -13.79
C ASP A 66 16.93 1.70 -13.69
N ARG A 67 17.93 2.23 -12.95
CA ARG A 67 19.21 1.54 -12.67
C ARG A 67 18.96 0.24 -11.92
N VAL A 68 18.13 0.25 -10.87
CA VAL A 68 17.76 -0.95 -10.11
C VAL A 68 17.02 -1.95 -11.00
N ALA A 69 16.03 -1.50 -11.76
CA ALA A 69 15.25 -2.36 -12.68
C ALA A 69 16.12 -3.00 -13.77
N LYS A 70 17.05 -2.25 -14.36
CA LYS A 70 17.97 -2.74 -15.41
C LYS A 70 19.03 -3.69 -14.86
N LYS A 71 19.53 -3.45 -13.63
CA LYS A 71 20.48 -4.36 -12.95
C LYS A 71 19.81 -5.60 -12.36
N GLY A 72 18.50 -5.58 -12.18
CA GLY A 72 17.70 -6.62 -11.52
C GLY A 72 16.48 -7.07 -12.31
N VAL A 73 15.39 -7.19 -11.60
CA VAL A 73 14.09 -7.67 -12.09
C VAL A 73 13.04 -6.59 -11.87
N MET A 74 12.33 -6.22 -12.93
CA MET A 74 11.12 -5.43 -12.88
C MET A 74 9.90 -6.36 -12.80
N PHE A 75 9.01 -6.16 -11.84
CA PHE A 75 7.76 -6.90 -11.72
C PHE A 75 6.62 -6.08 -12.32
N ASN A 76 5.98 -6.63 -13.37
CA ASN A 76 4.91 -5.94 -14.08
C ASN A 76 3.57 -5.94 -13.32
N ASN A 77 3.41 -6.80 -12.30
CA ASN A 77 2.15 -7.01 -11.58
C ASN A 77 2.38 -7.10 -10.06
N ALA A 78 2.77 -6.01 -9.42
CA ALA A 78 3.03 -5.95 -8.00
C ALA A 78 1.95 -5.15 -7.25
N TYR A 79 1.34 -5.75 -6.23
CA TYR A 79 0.17 -5.20 -5.55
C TYR A 79 0.41 -5.03 -4.06
N CYS A 80 0.06 -3.86 -3.51
CA CYS A 80 -0.05 -3.69 -2.07
C CYS A 80 -1.26 -4.47 -1.53
N SER A 81 -1.21 -4.88 -0.26
CA SER A 81 -2.34 -5.58 0.38
C SER A 81 -3.53 -4.67 0.60
N ALA A 82 -3.27 -3.40 0.94
CA ALA A 82 -4.26 -2.36 1.19
C ALA A 82 -3.82 -1.05 0.55
N PRO A 83 -4.71 -0.28 -0.10
CA PRO A 83 -4.39 1.04 -0.66
C PRO A 83 -4.38 2.11 0.43
N SER A 84 -3.58 1.90 1.48
CA SER A 84 -3.54 2.74 2.68
C SER A 84 -2.24 2.49 3.45
N CYS A 85 -1.57 3.54 3.88
CA CYS A 85 -0.20 3.53 4.41
C CYS A 85 0.03 2.50 5.54
N ALA A 86 -0.49 2.74 6.76
CA ALA A 86 -0.24 1.85 7.90
C ALA A 86 -0.73 0.41 7.69
N PRO A 87 -1.93 0.15 7.11
CA PRO A 87 -2.38 -1.21 6.79
C PRO A 87 -1.48 -1.94 5.78
N SER A 88 -1.00 -1.25 4.73
CA SER A 88 -0.06 -1.83 3.77
C SER A 88 1.27 -2.14 4.44
N ARG A 89 1.83 -1.18 5.19
CA ARG A 89 3.10 -1.32 5.90
C ARG A 89 3.04 -2.42 6.97
N ALA A 90 1.92 -2.57 7.69
CA ALA A 90 1.71 -3.69 8.61
C ALA A 90 1.73 -5.04 7.90
N SER A 91 1.08 -5.14 6.74
CA SER A 91 1.05 -6.35 5.92
C SER A 91 2.44 -6.73 5.40
N ILE A 92 3.22 -5.75 4.94
CA ILE A 92 4.63 -5.92 4.51
C ILE A 92 5.48 -6.45 5.66
N LEU A 93 5.42 -5.79 6.81
CA LEU A 93 6.24 -6.12 7.98
C LEU A 93 5.95 -7.52 8.53
N ALA A 94 4.67 -7.90 8.61
CA ALA A 94 4.25 -9.18 9.15
C ALA A 94 4.26 -10.32 8.11
N GLY A 95 4.36 -10.04 6.81
CA GLY A 95 4.19 -11.04 5.75
C GLY A 95 2.81 -11.69 5.76
N ARG A 96 1.75 -10.95 6.18
CA ARG A 96 0.39 -11.45 6.36
C ARG A 96 -0.62 -10.55 5.68
N ASN A 97 -1.76 -11.15 5.29
CA ASN A 97 -2.86 -10.32 4.80
C ASN A 97 -3.33 -9.39 5.93
N GLY A 98 -3.66 -8.15 5.60
CA GLY A 98 -4.02 -7.18 6.62
C GLY A 98 -5.25 -7.54 7.43
N TRP A 99 -6.24 -8.24 6.87
CA TRP A 99 -7.39 -8.75 7.62
C TRP A 99 -7.05 -9.81 8.69
N GLU A 100 -5.81 -10.30 8.73
CA GLU A 100 -5.28 -11.19 9.77
C GLU A 100 -4.64 -10.41 10.93
N LEU A 101 -4.54 -9.07 10.84
CA LEU A 101 -3.74 -8.21 11.73
C LEU A 101 -4.59 -7.37 12.70
N GLU A 102 -5.88 -7.65 12.83
CA GLU A 102 -6.81 -6.94 13.74
C GLU A 102 -6.74 -5.41 13.56
N GLU A 103 -6.36 -4.64 14.58
CA GLU A 103 -6.24 -3.19 14.53
C GLU A 103 -5.18 -2.71 13.53
N GLY A 104 -4.21 -3.56 13.17
CA GLY A 104 -3.23 -3.28 12.11
C GLY A 104 -3.84 -3.19 10.71
N ALA A 105 -5.10 -3.60 10.55
CA ALA A 105 -5.83 -3.54 9.28
C ALA A 105 -6.43 -2.16 8.96
N VAL A 106 -6.37 -1.19 9.87
CA VAL A 106 -6.97 0.14 9.70
C VAL A 106 -5.93 1.25 9.83
N LEU A 107 -6.14 2.34 9.10
CA LEU A 107 -5.31 3.54 9.21
C LEU A 107 -5.55 4.20 10.58
N TRP A 108 -4.49 4.76 11.17
CA TRP A 108 -4.52 5.35 12.51
C TRP A 108 -5.03 4.35 13.58
N GLY A 109 -4.77 3.05 13.36
CA GLY A 109 -4.99 2.00 14.34
C GLY A 109 -3.74 1.73 15.17
N GLN A 110 -3.66 0.49 15.69
CA GLN A 110 -2.48 -0.04 16.37
C GLN A 110 -1.93 -1.23 15.59
N PHE A 111 -0.64 -1.53 15.78
CA PHE A 111 -0.07 -2.76 15.24
C PHE A 111 0.37 -3.66 16.38
N PRO A 112 -0.50 -4.61 16.84
CA PRO A 112 -0.27 -5.38 18.05
C PRO A 112 1.07 -6.14 18.05
N ALA A 113 1.79 -6.08 19.17
CA ALA A 113 3.12 -6.70 19.32
C ALA A 113 3.13 -8.23 19.19
N LYS A 114 1.97 -8.89 19.31
CA LYS A 114 1.84 -10.33 19.12
C LYS A 114 2.15 -10.78 17.67
N TYR A 115 2.06 -9.87 16.69
CA TYR A 115 2.41 -10.17 15.30
C TYR A 115 3.91 -9.96 15.11
N LYS A 116 4.64 -11.05 14.86
CA LYS A 116 6.06 -11.00 14.53
C LYS A 116 6.27 -10.25 13.22
N VAL A 117 7.34 -9.48 13.14
CA VAL A 117 7.74 -8.71 11.96
C VAL A 117 9.14 -9.10 11.51
N TYR A 118 9.39 -9.10 10.21
CA TYR A 118 10.67 -9.56 9.67
C TYR A 118 11.89 -8.77 10.19
N PRO A 119 11.83 -7.43 10.44
CA PRO A 119 12.98 -6.72 10.96
C PRO A 119 13.40 -7.20 12.37
N GLU A 120 12.43 -7.46 13.26
CA GLU A 120 12.70 -7.99 14.60
C GLU A 120 13.28 -9.41 14.54
N ILE A 121 12.82 -10.24 13.59
CA ILE A 121 13.37 -11.59 13.38
C ILE A 121 14.81 -11.50 12.86
N LEU A 122 15.09 -10.64 11.88
CA LEU A 122 16.45 -10.44 11.37
C LEU A 122 17.40 -9.91 12.44
N GLU A 123 16.95 -8.98 13.28
CA GLU A 123 17.75 -8.47 14.40
C GLU A 123 18.14 -9.59 15.38
N GLN A 124 17.22 -10.51 15.71
CA GLN A 124 17.50 -11.69 16.52
C GLN A 124 18.53 -12.64 15.87
N HIS A 125 18.68 -12.56 14.54
CA HIS A 125 19.67 -13.32 13.77
C HIS A 125 20.93 -12.51 13.44
N GLY A 126 21.17 -11.42 14.16
CA GLY A 126 22.42 -10.68 14.10
C GLY A 126 22.47 -9.55 13.08
N TYR A 127 21.36 -9.18 12.45
CA TYR A 127 21.31 -8.02 11.58
C TYR A 127 21.31 -6.71 12.36
N HIS A 128 21.96 -5.68 11.81
CA HIS A 128 21.75 -4.29 12.21
C HIS A 128 20.50 -3.76 11.53
N VAL A 129 19.50 -3.31 12.32
CA VAL A 129 18.18 -2.97 11.80
C VAL A 129 17.82 -1.52 12.11
N GLY A 130 17.34 -0.79 11.12
CA GLY A 130 16.90 0.60 11.29
C GLY A 130 16.07 1.12 10.12
N TYR A 131 15.52 2.32 10.30
CA TYR A 131 14.77 3.02 9.26
C TYR A 131 15.03 4.53 9.28
N THR A 132 14.75 5.18 8.15
CA THR A 132 14.64 6.63 8.05
C THR A 132 13.33 7.02 7.37
N GLY A 133 12.86 8.25 7.64
CA GLY A 133 11.59 8.76 7.15
C GLY A 133 10.41 8.06 7.80
N LYS A 134 9.57 7.40 7.02
CA LYS A 134 8.33 6.76 7.46
C LYS A 134 8.49 5.24 7.57
N GLY A 135 8.55 4.73 8.81
CA GLY A 135 8.46 3.30 9.12
C GLY A 135 7.01 2.79 9.05
N TRP A 136 6.55 2.05 10.06
CA TRP A 136 5.12 1.79 10.22
C TRP A 136 4.44 3.02 10.81
N SER A 137 3.58 3.65 10.03
CA SER A 137 2.76 4.81 10.41
C SER A 137 1.72 5.11 9.31
N PRO A 138 0.68 5.96 9.57
CA PRO A 138 0.34 6.56 10.85
C PRO A 138 -0.43 5.59 11.76
N GLY A 139 -0.24 5.72 13.06
CA GLY A 139 -0.89 4.89 14.07
C GLY A 139 -0.22 5.02 15.43
N ASP A 140 -0.72 4.28 16.41
CA ASP A 140 -0.21 4.29 17.77
C ASP A 140 0.67 3.07 18.05
N ILE A 141 1.90 3.32 18.51
CA ILE A 141 2.87 2.29 18.89
C ILE A 141 2.86 2.06 20.40
N GLU A 142 2.66 3.10 21.21
CA GLU A 142 2.83 3.05 22.66
C GLU A 142 1.89 2.05 23.32
N ASP A 143 0.61 2.08 22.95
CA ASP A 143 -0.41 1.17 23.48
C ASP A 143 -0.49 -0.18 22.73
N SER A 144 0.29 -0.36 21.66
CA SER A 144 0.31 -1.61 20.87
C SER A 144 1.07 -2.76 21.55
N GLY A 145 1.78 -2.46 22.66
CA GLY A 145 2.70 -3.37 23.34
C GLY A 145 4.09 -3.44 22.69
N ARG A 146 4.37 -2.61 21.67
CA ARG A 146 5.70 -2.45 21.06
C ARG A 146 6.47 -1.35 21.78
N THR A 147 7.78 -1.50 21.89
CA THR A 147 8.68 -0.53 22.52
C THR A 147 9.29 0.45 21.53
N ARG A 148 9.12 0.20 20.23
CA ARG A 148 9.62 1.02 19.12
C ARG A 148 8.85 0.73 17.84
N ASN A 149 9.14 1.52 16.80
CA ASN A 149 8.62 1.25 15.46
C ASN A 149 9.06 -0.16 14.99
N PRO A 150 8.13 -0.98 14.46
CA PRO A 150 8.46 -2.33 14.00
C PRO A 150 9.41 -2.38 12.79
N ALA A 151 9.63 -1.26 12.09
CA ALA A 151 10.65 -1.15 11.04
C ALA A 151 12.09 -1.10 11.60
N GLY A 152 12.29 -0.82 12.90
CA GLY A 152 13.60 -0.82 13.54
C GLY A 152 13.88 0.44 14.37
N LYS A 153 15.18 0.72 14.61
CA LYS A 153 15.65 1.97 15.21
C LYS A 153 15.49 3.12 14.21
N GLU A 154 15.00 4.24 14.69
CA GLU A 154 14.81 5.45 13.89
C GLU A 154 16.12 6.21 13.67
N TYR A 155 16.30 6.73 12.44
CA TYR A 155 17.38 7.60 11.99
C TYR A 155 16.77 8.77 11.23
N ASN A 156 16.27 9.80 11.93
CA ASN A 156 15.63 10.99 11.37
C ASN A 156 16.24 12.30 11.92
N GLU A 157 17.40 12.20 12.60
CA GLU A 157 18.04 13.33 13.25
C GLU A 157 18.67 14.32 12.25
N ILE A 158 19.16 13.81 11.10
CA ILE A 158 19.80 14.65 10.10
C ILE A 158 18.74 15.23 9.19
N ARG A 159 18.65 16.56 9.21
CA ARG A 159 17.68 17.34 8.47
C ARG A 159 18.39 18.38 7.63
N GLN A 160 17.87 18.63 6.44
CA GLN A 160 18.42 19.63 5.53
C GLN A 160 17.29 20.45 4.91
N ARG A 161 17.32 21.77 5.15
CA ARG A 161 16.48 22.74 4.44
C ARG A 161 17.29 24.01 4.14
N PRO A 162 16.96 24.77 3.14
CA PRO A 162 16.02 24.48 2.06
C PRO A 162 16.63 23.58 0.98
N TRP A 163 15.78 22.79 0.30
CA TRP A 163 16.15 22.02 -0.90
C TRP A 163 16.27 22.95 -2.13
N THR A 164 17.17 23.92 -2.09
CA THR A 164 17.30 24.97 -3.11
C THR A 164 17.66 24.44 -4.48
N GLU A 165 18.42 23.35 -4.54
CA GLU A 165 18.77 22.65 -5.79
C GLU A 165 17.51 22.09 -6.48
N PHE A 166 16.51 21.69 -5.69
CA PHE A 166 15.26 21.16 -6.16
C PHE A 166 14.18 22.23 -6.39
N GLY A 167 14.44 23.48 -6.00
CA GLY A 167 13.54 24.63 -6.19
C GLY A 167 12.39 24.69 -5.20
N VAL A 168 12.45 23.98 -4.07
CA VAL A 168 11.44 23.97 -3.01
C VAL A 168 12.05 24.35 -1.68
N THR A 169 11.30 25.11 -0.90
CA THR A 169 11.79 25.60 0.39
C THR A 169 11.02 25.05 1.60
N ASP A 170 9.70 24.78 1.51
CA ASP A 170 8.89 24.66 2.71
C ASP A 170 7.88 23.49 2.74
N GLU A 171 7.58 22.80 1.64
CA GLU A 171 6.48 21.83 1.57
C GLU A 171 6.92 20.36 1.43
N MET A 172 8.19 20.11 1.04
CA MET A 172 8.80 18.77 1.14
C MET A 172 9.33 18.52 2.54
N PHE A 173 9.37 17.26 2.96
CA PHE A 173 9.94 16.92 4.25
C PHE A 173 11.43 17.24 4.32
N ASP A 174 11.88 17.67 5.50
CA ASP A 174 13.25 18.14 5.73
C ASP A 174 14.23 17.02 6.12
N VAL A 175 13.81 15.77 6.11
CA VAL A 175 14.66 14.62 6.42
C VAL A 175 15.67 14.39 5.29
N ASP A 176 16.96 14.41 5.59
CA ASP A 176 18.00 13.96 4.66
C ASP A 176 18.13 12.43 4.74
N TYR A 177 17.36 11.72 3.94
CA TYR A 177 17.28 10.25 3.98
C TYR A 177 18.64 9.58 3.75
N ALA A 178 19.41 10.06 2.79
CA ALA A 178 20.72 9.48 2.48
C ALA A 178 21.76 9.74 3.58
N ALA A 179 21.75 10.93 4.18
CA ALA A 179 22.64 11.22 5.30
C ALA A 179 22.26 10.41 6.56
N ASN A 180 20.98 10.18 6.79
CA ASN A 180 20.51 9.30 7.87
C ASN A 180 20.86 7.83 7.62
N PHE A 181 20.83 7.37 6.37
CA PHE A 181 21.35 6.05 6.01
C PHE A 181 22.88 5.93 6.29
N ASP A 182 23.66 6.96 5.97
CA ASP A 182 25.09 6.97 6.30
C ASP A 182 25.34 6.96 7.82
N ALA A 183 24.51 7.66 8.60
CA ALA A 183 24.54 7.60 10.06
C ALA A 183 24.20 6.19 10.59
N PHE A 184 23.20 5.53 10.01
CA PHE A 184 22.87 4.14 10.30
C PHE A 184 24.06 3.20 10.04
N LEU A 185 24.72 3.35 8.90
CA LEU A 185 25.90 2.52 8.57
C LEU A 185 27.08 2.77 9.53
N LYS A 186 27.23 3.99 10.07
CA LYS A 186 28.26 4.30 11.08
C LYS A 186 27.99 3.66 12.43
N ASP A 187 26.72 3.46 12.80
CA ASP A 187 26.34 2.77 14.04
C ASP A 187 26.54 1.24 13.98
N ARG A 188 26.73 0.69 12.78
CA ARG A 188 26.90 -0.75 12.54
C ARG A 188 28.22 -1.24 13.11
N LYS A 189 28.21 -2.44 13.69
CA LYS A 189 29.41 -3.07 14.28
C LYS A 189 30.13 -3.92 13.24
N GLY A 190 31.30 -3.44 12.77
CA GLY A 190 32.11 -4.18 11.79
C GLY A 190 31.32 -4.50 10.52
N ASP A 191 31.45 -5.73 10.04
CA ASP A 191 30.80 -6.23 8.82
C ASP A 191 29.44 -6.90 9.10
N GLN A 192 28.77 -6.53 10.20
CA GLN A 192 27.44 -7.03 10.54
C GLN A 192 26.47 -6.78 9.38
N PRO A 193 25.71 -7.78 8.89
CA PRO A 193 24.73 -7.55 7.84
C PRO A 193 23.65 -6.56 8.33
N PHE A 194 23.11 -5.76 7.42
CA PHE A 194 22.07 -4.82 7.78
C PHE A 194 20.74 -5.08 7.08
N CYS A 195 19.66 -4.64 7.72
CA CYS A 195 18.34 -4.48 7.12
C CYS A 195 17.87 -3.05 7.37
N PHE A 196 17.80 -2.26 6.31
CA PHE A 196 17.42 -0.87 6.39
C PHE A 196 16.15 -0.57 5.59
N TRP A 197 15.19 0.10 6.26
CA TRP A 197 13.96 0.58 5.66
C TRP A 197 14.13 2.06 5.30
N LEU A 198 14.34 2.34 4.02
CA LEU A 198 14.36 3.69 3.46
C LEU A 198 12.92 4.07 3.10
N GLY A 199 12.18 4.66 4.04
CA GLY A 199 10.79 5.05 3.87
C GLY A 199 10.66 6.53 3.58
N THR A 200 10.68 6.95 2.31
CA THR A 200 10.43 8.35 2.01
C THR A 200 8.99 8.72 2.32
N ILE A 201 8.75 9.97 2.68
CA ILE A 201 7.39 10.48 2.90
C ILE A 201 6.81 10.92 1.55
N GLU A 202 7.65 11.38 0.65
CA GLU A 202 7.27 11.70 -0.71
C GLU A 202 6.93 10.42 -1.52
N PRO A 203 6.00 10.53 -2.47
CA PRO A 203 5.21 11.66 -2.91
C PRO A 203 3.85 11.84 -2.18
N HIS A 204 3.77 11.63 -0.87
CA HIS A 204 2.55 11.94 -0.10
C HIS A 204 2.30 13.45 -0.06
N ARG A 205 1.00 13.85 -0.17
CA ARG A 205 0.63 15.27 -0.06
C ARG A 205 1.01 15.87 1.31
N ALA A 206 1.19 17.24 1.44
CA ALA A 206 0.84 18.27 0.47
C ALA A 206 1.99 18.57 -0.50
N TYR A 207 1.70 19.13 -1.69
CA TYR A 207 2.69 19.52 -2.69
C TYR A 207 2.87 21.03 -2.75
N ALA A 208 4.09 21.48 -3.09
CA ALA A 208 4.35 22.87 -3.46
C ALA A 208 3.63 23.19 -4.78
N GLU A 209 2.49 23.89 -4.73
CA GLU A 209 1.67 24.18 -5.93
C GLU A 209 2.49 24.83 -7.03
N GLY A 210 2.46 24.23 -8.23
CA GLY A 210 3.21 24.67 -9.41
C GLY A 210 4.69 24.27 -9.40
N LEU A 211 5.15 23.41 -8.52
CA LEU A 211 6.51 22.90 -8.44
C LEU A 211 6.99 22.35 -9.78
N GLY A 212 6.25 21.45 -10.40
CA GLY A 212 6.63 20.84 -11.66
C GLY A 212 6.85 21.87 -12.77
N LYS A 213 5.99 22.88 -12.86
CA LYS A 213 6.17 23.99 -13.82
C LYS A 213 7.40 24.84 -13.50
N ARG A 214 7.67 25.15 -12.23
CA ARG A 214 8.88 25.89 -11.82
C ARG A 214 10.16 25.12 -12.18
N ARG A 215 10.10 23.78 -12.20
CA ARG A 215 11.18 22.90 -12.63
C ARG A 215 11.29 22.76 -14.16
N GLY A 216 10.47 23.50 -14.93
CA GLY A 216 10.50 23.51 -16.37
C GLY A 216 9.76 22.37 -17.06
N LYS A 217 8.93 21.60 -16.34
CA LYS A 217 8.12 20.52 -16.92
C LYS A 217 6.93 21.08 -17.70
N ASP A 218 6.63 20.46 -18.85
CA ASP A 218 5.47 20.85 -19.68
C ASP A 218 4.22 20.06 -19.24
N PRO A 219 3.11 20.73 -18.88
CA PRO A 219 1.84 20.06 -18.62
C PRO A 219 1.31 19.19 -19.76
N LYS A 220 1.78 19.38 -20.99
CA LYS A 220 1.40 18.54 -22.14
C LYS A 220 1.92 17.11 -22.04
N ASP A 221 3.06 16.91 -21.37
CA ASP A 221 3.68 15.60 -21.20
C ASP A 221 2.95 14.73 -20.16
N VAL A 222 2.02 15.34 -19.41
CA VAL A 222 1.20 14.60 -18.42
C VAL A 222 0.14 13.76 -19.12
N ASN A 223 0.16 12.47 -18.87
CA ASN A 223 -0.94 11.58 -19.19
C ASN A 223 -1.97 11.60 -18.04
N VAL A 224 -3.07 12.33 -18.21
CA VAL A 224 -4.14 12.39 -17.22
C VAL A 224 -4.98 11.12 -17.31
N PRO A 225 -5.14 10.34 -16.21
CA PRO A 225 -5.97 9.14 -16.24
C PRO A 225 -7.44 9.47 -16.56
N ASP A 226 -8.12 8.63 -17.34
CA ASP A 226 -9.49 8.88 -17.84
C ASP A 226 -10.55 9.04 -16.74
N PHE A 227 -10.23 8.67 -15.50
CA PHE A 227 -11.10 8.90 -14.35
C PHE A 227 -10.97 10.30 -13.70
N LEU A 228 -10.03 11.12 -14.16
CA LEU A 228 -9.87 12.51 -13.76
C LEU A 228 -10.24 13.46 -14.90
N PRO A 229 -10.79 14.65 -14.62
CA PRO A 229 -11.05 15.64 -15.65
C PRO A 229 -9.73 16.23 -16.15
N ASP A 230 -9.50 16.17 -17.45
CA ASP A 230 -8.31 16.77 -18.04
C ASP A 230 -8.45 18.31 -18.07
N THR A 231 -7.90 18.96 -17.04
CA THR A 231 -7.84 20.41 -16.90
C THR A 231 -6.42 20.87 -16.65
N PRO A 232 -6.08 22.14 -16.95
CA PRO A 232 -4.76 22.71 -16.64
C PRO A 232 -4.39 22.59 -15.15
N ARG A 233 -5.39 22.60 -14.26
CA ARG A 233 -5.18 22.49 -12.81
C ARG A 233 -4.83 21.06 -12.40
N VAL A 234 -5.53 20.06 -12.93
CA VAL A 234 -5.25 18.64 -12.71
C VAL A 234 -3.86 18.27 -13.28
N ARG A 235 -3.53 18.73 -14.48
CA ARG A 235 -2.19 18.52 -15.07
C ARG A 235 -1.08 19.12 -14.21
N SER A 236 -1.29 20.32 -13.65
CA SER A 236 -0.32 20.95 -12.74
C SER A 236 -0.15 20.16 -11.46
N ASP A 237 -1.22 19.70 -10.85
CA ASP A 237 -1.22 18.90 -9.62
C ASP A 237 -0.50 17.55 -9.81
N ILE A 238 -0.71 16.91 -10.98
CA ILE A 238 0.03 15.69 -11.35
C ILE A 238 1.53 15.98 -11.54
N LEU A 239 1.92 17.09 -12.17
CA LEU A 239 3.34 17.47 -12.31
C LEU A 239 4.01 17.72 -10.96
N ASP A 240 3.30 18.30 -10.01
CA ASP A 240 3.80 18.53 -8.66
C ASP A 240 4.06 17.18 -7.96
N TYR A 241 3.10 16.27 -8.04
CA TYR A 241 3.26 14.88 -7.57
C TYR A 241 4.44 14.15 -8.24
N LEU A 242 4.60 14.24 -9.55
CA LEU A 242 5.70 13.61 -10.29
C LEU A 242 7.06 14.20 -9.89
N SER A 243 7.11 15.49 -9.52
CA SER A 243 8.32 16.12 -9.01
C SER A 243 8.74 15.56 -7.65
N GLU A 244 7.81 15.17 -6.81
CA GLU A 244 8.08 14.49 -5.55
C GLU A 244 8.64 13.06 -5.77
N ILE A 245 8.18 12.36 -6.81
CA ILE A 245 8.76 11.05 -7.21
C ILE A 245 10.23 11.21 -7.63
N GLU A 246 10.56 12.26 -8.37
CA GLU A 246 11.96 12.54 -8.73
C GLU A 246 12.83 12.80 -7.51
N TRP A 247 12.28 13.42 -6.47
CA TRP A 247 12.98 13.58 -5.21
C TRP A 247 13.26 12.24 -4.54
N VAL A 248 12.28 11.33 -4.50
CA VAL A 248 12.50 9.94 -4.04
C VAL A 248 13.63 9.29 -4.81
N ASP A 249 13.63 9.41 -6.13
CA ASP A 249 14.67 8.83 -7.00
C ASP A 249 16.06 9.42 -6.74
N ILE A 250 16.16 10.72 -6.50
CA ILE A 250 17.42 11.38 -6.11
C ILE A 250 17.94 10.81 -4.79
N GLN A 251 17.08 10.65 -3.78
CA GLN A 251 17.49 10.08 -2.50
C GLN A 251 17.92 8.61 -2.64
N LEU A 252 17.22 7.83 -3.45
CA LEU A 252 17.62 6.47 -3.81
C LEU A 252 19.03 6.48 -4.44
N GLY A 253 19.28 7.37 -5.41
CA GLY A 253 20.59 7.49 -6.06
C GLY A 253 21.72 7.73 -5.07
N ARG A 254 21.55 8.67 -4.15
CA ARG A 254 22.54 8.98 -3.10
C ARG A 254 22.83 7.77 -2.19
N VAL A 255 21.81 7.00 -1.86
CA VAL A 255 21.96 5.76 -1.05
C VAL A 255 22.70 4.68 -1.84
N LEU A 256 22.37 4.49 -3.12
CA LEU A 256 23.06 3.53 -3.99
C LEU A 256 24.55 3.89 -4.17
N ASP A 257 24.85 5.17 -4.34
CA ASP A 257 26.23 5.66 -4.47
C ASP A 257 27.02 5.47 -3.17
N THR A 258 26.38 5.62 -2.00
CA THR A 258 26.99 5.31 -0.70
C THR A 258 27.36 3.83 -0.61
N LEU A 259 26.48 2.92 -1.02
CA LEU A 259 26.76 1.47 -1.04
C LEU A 259 27.87 1.10 -2.03
N GLU A 260 27.89 1.73 -3.22
CA GLU A 260 28.92 1.52 -4.23
C GLU A 260 30.31 1.97 -3.74
N GLN A 261 30.38 3.16 -3.13
CA GLN A 261 31.63 3.68 -2.54
C GLN A 261 32.16 2.82 -1.39
N LYS A 262 31.30 2.16 -0.67
CA LYS A 262 31.67 1.22 0.42
C LYS A 262 31.96 -0.20 -0.08
N GLY A 263 31.74 -0.49 -1.37
CA GLY A 263 31.91 -1.83 -1.95
C GLY A 263 30.85 -2.83 -1.48
N GLU A 264 29.69 -2.36 -0.99
CA GLU A 264 28.63 -3.21 -0.42
C GLU A 264 27.42 -3.40 -1.37
N LEU A 265 27.41 -2.67 -2.52
CA LEU A 265 26.27 -2.69 -3.44
C LEU A 265 25.94 -4.11 -3.94
N ASP A 266 26.95 -4.89 -4.30
CA ASP A 266 26.75 -6.23 -4.87
C ASP A 266 26.29 -7.27 -3.83
N ASN A 267 26.60 -7.06 -2.54
CA ASN A 267 26.10 -7.91 -1.44
C ASN A 267 24.81 -7.37 -0.82
N THR A 268 24.12 -6.46 -1.48
CA THR A 268 22.86 -5.88 -0.98
C THR A 268 21.68 -6.30 -1.85
N LEU A 269 20.67 -6.94 -1.24
CA LEU A 269 19.35 -7.14 -1.81
C LEU A 269 18.60 -5.80 -1.73
N ILE A 270 18.40 -5.17 -2.87
CA ILE A 270 17.75 -3.86 -2.99
C ILE A 270 16.35 -4.05 -3.56
N VAL A 271 15.34 -3.57 -2.85
CA VAL A 271 13.95 -3.55 -3.27
C VAL A 271 13.47 -2.10 -3.32
N VAL A 272 12.88 -1.67 -4.42
CA VAL A 272 12.33 -0.33 -4.58
C VAL A 272 10.86 -0.43 -4.97
N THR A 273 9.99 0.17 -4.18
CA THR A 273 8.53 0.14 -4.36
C THR A 273 7.84 1.33 -3.67
N SER A 274 6.51 1.28 -3.57
CA SER A 274 5.67 2.20 -2.78
C SER A 274 4.74 1.41 -1.88
N ASP A 275 4.16 2.04 -0.86
CA ASP A 275 3.23 1.38 0.05
C ASP A 275 1.80 1.27 -0.50
N ASN A 276 1.34 2.26 -1.24
CA ASN A 276 0.07 2.30 -1.97
C ASN A 276 0.13 3.34 -3.11
N GLY A 277 -0.95 3.45 -3.88
CA GLY A 277 -1.00 4.30 -5.06
C GLY A 277 -1.28 5.77 -4.76
N MET A 278 -1.20 6.58 -5.80
CA MET A 278 -1.22 8.05 -5.78
C MET A 278 -2.40 8.64 -4.98
N PRO A 279 -2.19 9.80 -4.28
CA PRO A 279 -3.19 10.41 -3.39
C PRO A 279 -4.18 11.29 -4.18
N PHE A 280 -4.85 10.69 -5.15
CA PHE A 280 -5.80 11.33 -6.05
C PHE A 280 -7.17 10.63 -5.96
N PRO A 281 -8.28 11.32 -6.33
CA PRO A 281 -9.59 10.69 -6.39
C PRO A 281 -9.57 9.38 -7.17
N ARG A 282 -10.24 8.33 -6.67
CA ARG A 282 -10.33 6.99 -7.26
C ARG A 282 -9.02 6.16 -7.23
N ALA A 283 -7.93 6.65 -6.65
CA ALA A 283 -6.68 5.91 -6.48
C ALA A 283 -6.49 5.44 -5.03
N LYS A 284 -5.73 6.15 -4.20
CA LYS A 284 -5.56 5.82 -2.77
C LYS A 284 -6.91 5.57 -2.09
N ALA A 285 -6.93 4.69 -1.09
CA ALA A 285 -8.14 4.22 -0.41
C ALA A 285 -9.19 3.53 -1.30
N ASN A 286 -8.82 3.08 -2.51
CA ASN A 286 -9.67 2.32 -3.42
C ASN A 286 -8.94 1.08 -3.96
N LEU A 287 -9.71 0.01 -4.30
CA LEU A 287 -9.14 -1.26 -4.77
C LEU A 287 -8.96 -1.36 -6.29
N TYR A 288 -8.89 -0.21 -6.98
CA TYR A 288 -8.55 -0.14 -8.40
C TYR A 288 -7.05 -0.19 -8.62
N GLU A 289 -6.61 -0.45 -9.86
CA GLU A 289 -5.19 -0.55 -10.22
C GLU A 289 -4.38 0.68 -9.74
N TYR A 290 -4.88 1.90 -9.93
CA TYR A 290 -4.18 3.11 -9.52
C TYR A 290 -4.01 3.25 -7.99
N GLY A 291 -4.81 2.52 -7.20
CA GLY A 291 -4.67 2.48 -5.73
C GLY A 291 -3.83 1.32 -5.22
N THR A 292 -3.78 0.20 -5.96
CA THR A 292 -3.20 -1.06 -5.45
C THR A 292 -2.03 -1.61 -6.24
N HIS A 293 -1.79 -1.15 -7.47
CA HIS A 293 -0.70 -1.59 -8.33
C HIS A 293 0.49 -0.63 -8.22
N MET A 294 1.61 -1.14 -7.72
CA MET A 294 2.79 -0.36 -7.36
C MET A 294 3.97 -0.64 -8.29
N PRO A 295 4.90 0.31 -8.46
CA PRO A 295 6.18 0.01 -9.07
C PRO A 295 6.93 -1.02 -8.21
N LEU A 296 7.65 -1.95 -8.82
CA LEU A 296 8.51 -2.88 -8.09
C LEU A 296 9.72 -3.26 -8.93
N ALA A 297 10.89 -2.86 -8.45
CA ALA A 297 12.18 -3.29 -8.98
C ALA A 297 13.02 -3.92 -7.86
N ILE A 298 13.66 -5.07 -8.14
CA ILE A 298 14.50 -5.79 -7.19
C ILE A 298 15.83 -6.14 -7.85
N CYS A 299 16.96 -5.78 -7.23
CA CYS A 299 18.26 -6.24 -7.67
C CYS A 299 19.09 -6.77 -6.49
N TRP A 300 20.03 -7.68 -6.80
CA TRP A 300 20.97 -8.25 -5.82
C TRP A 300 22.25 -8.67 -6.54
N GLY A 301 23.14 -7.72 -6.73
CA GLY A 301 24.46 -7.89 -7.30
C GLY A 301 24.54 -8.93 -8.41
N ASN A 302 25.43 -9.90 -8.23
CA ASN A 302 25.60 -11.02 -9.16
C ASN A 302 24.66 -12.21 -8.93
N GLU A 303 23.88 -12.22 -7.86
CA GLU A 303 22.97 -13.32 -7.53
C GLU A 303 21.74 -13.35 -8.46
N ILE A 304 21.27 -12.18 -8.90
CA ILE A 304 20.09 -12.02 -9.73
C ILE A 304 20.51 -11.61 -11.15
N LYS A 305 20.04 -12.37 -12.15
CA LYS A 305 20.21 -11.97 -13.55
C LYS A 305 19.40 -10.71 -13.84
N GLY A 306 20.07 -9.60 -14.17
CA GLY A 306 19.46 -8.34 -14.52
C GLY A 306 18.75 -8.31 -15.88
N GLY A 307 18.04 -7.21 -16.13
CA GLY A 307 17.38 -6.89 -17.40
C GLY A 307 16.15 -7.77 -17.69
N ARG A 308 15.45 -8.25 -16.65
CA ARG A 308 14.26 -9.11 -16.79
C ARG A 308 12.99 -8.42 -16.33
N ARG A 309 11.87 -8.76 -16.97
CA ARG A 309 10.52 -8.43 -16.51
C ARG A 309 9.79 -9.73 -16.15
N VAL A 310 9.08 -9.72 -15.03
CA VAL A 310 8.31 -10.84 -14.47
C VAL A 310 6.84 -10.47 -14.42
N ASP A 311 5.99 -11.36 -14.94
CA ASP A 311 4.53 -11.15 -15.08
C ASP A 311 3.72 -11.82 -13.95
N ASP A 312 4.37 -12.55 -13.06
CA ASP A 312 3.73 -13.18 -11.90
C ASP A 312 3.02 -12.12 -11.07
N LEU A 313 1.80 -12.40 -10.61
CA LEU A 313 1.09 -11.54 -9.66
C LEU A 313 1.74 -11.66 -8.29
N VAL A 314 2.26 -10.55 -7.79
CA VAL A 314 2.96 -10.44 -6.50
C VAL A 314 2.13 -9.61 -5.53
N ASN A 315 2.07 -10.02 -4.28
CA ASN A 315 1.50 -9.21 -3.20
C ASN A 315 2.59 -8.84 -2.20
N PHE A 316 2.53 -7.67 -1.64
CA PHE A 316 3.58 -7.16 -0.73
C PHE A 316 3.73 -7.94 0.58
N ILE A 317 2.78 -8.80 0.93
CA ILE A 317 2.99 -9.81 2.00
C ILE A 317 4.12 -10.79 1.65
N ASP A 318 4.54 -10.85 0.39
CA ASP A 318 5.60 -11.73 -0.10
C ASP A 318 7.02 -11.22 0.26
N PHE A 319 7.16 -9.93 0.65
CA PHE A 319 8.48 -9.36 0.99
C PHE A 319 9.08 -9.95 2.26
N ALA A 320 8.32 -10.04 3.36
CA ALA A 320 8.83 -10.59 4.61
C ALA A 320 9.42 -12.00 4.45
N PRO A 321 8.69 -12.99 3.88
CA PRO A 321 9.28 -14.31 3.64
C PRO A 321 10.45 -14.28 2.64
N THR A 322 10.48 -13.33 1.69
CA THR A 322 11.61 -13.17 0.76
C THR A 322 12.88 -12.71 1.48
N PHE A 323 12.76 -11.70 2.34
CA PHE A 323 13.89 -11.18 3.10
C PHE A 323 14.46 -12.20 4.08
N LEU A 324 13.59 -12.95 4.77
CA LEU A 324 14.00 -14.01 5.67
C LEU A 324 14.70 -15.17 4.92
N GLU A 325 14.14 -15.60 3.78
CA GLU A 325 14.76 -16.64 2.96
C GLU A 325 16.10 -16.19 2.38
N ALA A 326 16.22 -14.96 1.88
CA ALA A 326 17.48 -14.38 1.40
C ALA A 326 18.55 -14.33 2.51
N ALA A 327 18.15 -14.05 3.75
CA ALA A 327 19.01 -14.05 4.92
C ALA A 327 19.35 -15.46 5.45
N GLY A 328 18.77 -16.52 4.88
CA GLY A 328 18.92 -17.89 5.37
C GLY A 328 18.21 -18.15 6.71
N VAL A 329 17.23 -17.32 7.06
CA VAL A 329 16.42 -17.39 8.28
C VAL A 329 15.12 -18.14 7.99
N GLU A 330 14.69 -18.97 8.92
CA GLU A 330 13.44 -19.72 8.79
C GLU A 330 12.24 -18.77 8.74
N VAL A 331 11.38 -18.99 7.75
CA VAL A 331 10.15 -18.22 7.56
C VAL A 331 9.07 -18.76 8.50
N PRO A 332 8.51 -17.94 9.41
CA PRO A 332 7.43 -18.36 10.30
C PRO A 332 6.21 -18.91 9.54
N GLU A 333 5.64 -20.01 10.04
CA GLU A 333 4.48 -20.66 9.40
C GLU A 333 3.22 -19.77 9.37
N GLU A 334 3.12 -18.84 10.29
CA GLU A 334 2.03 -17.86 10.36
C GLU A 334 2.07 -16.79 9.26
N MET A 335 3.15 -16.67 8.50
CA MET A 335 3.22 -15.77 7.35
C MET A 335 2.41 -16.32 6.18
N SER A 336 1.48 -15.52 5.67
CA SER A 336 0.61 -15.87 4.54
C SER A 336 1.27 -15.63 3.18
N GLY A 337 2.30 -14.78 3.15
CA GLY A 337 3.08 -14.46 1.97
C GLY A 337 3.93 -15.64 1.47
N GLN A 338 4.37 -15.53 0.24
CA GLN A 338 5.24 -16.52 -0.41
C GLN A 338 6.51 -15.82 -0.90
N SER A 339 7.66 -16.40 -0.59
CA SER A 339 8.94 -15.84 -1.05
C SER A 339 9.00 -15.65 -2.57
N LEU A 340 9.61 -14.56 -2.99
CA LEU A 340 9.90 -14.23 -4.38
C LEU A 340 11.24 -14.80 -4.86
N MET A 341 11.98 -15.52 -4.02
CA MET A 341 13.28 -16.10 -4.39
C MET A 341 13.23 -16.95 -5.67
N PRO A 342 12.18 -17.75 -5.94
CA PRO A 342 12.06 -18.45 -7.22
C PRO A 342 12.01 -17.53 -8.44
N GLN A 343 11.33 -16.38 -8.34
CA GLN A 343 11.25 -15.37 -9.40
C GLN A 343 12.58 -14.64 -9.58
N LEU A 344 13.22 -14.30 -8.47
CA LEU A 344 14.49 -13.58 -8.43
C LEU A 344 15.63 -14.42 -9.03
N LEU A 345 15.76 -15.66 -8.63
CA LEU A 345 16.81 -16.58 -9.08
C LEU A 345 16.55 -17.19 -10.47
N SER A 346 15.36 -17.07 -11.02
CA SER A 346 15.06 -17.48 -12.39
C SER A 346 15.92 -16.72 -13.41
N LYS A 347 16.22 -17.34 -14.52
CA LYS A 347 16.89 -16.70 -15.68
C LYS A 347 15.90 -16.27 -16.77
N ARG A 348 14.59 -16.56 -16.58
CA ARG A 348 13.52 -16.30 -17.55
C ARG A 348 12.85 -14.96 -17.27
N SER A 349 12.26 -14.37 -18.29
CA SER A 349 11.28 -13.28 -18.22
C SER A 349 9.87 -13.82 -18.43
N GLY A 350 8.87 -12.97 -18.24
CA GLY A 350 7.45 -13.35 -18.35
C GLY A 350 6.96 -14.06 -17.10
N GLN A 351 5.95 -14.90 -17.23
CA GLN A 351 5.41 -15.69 -16.14
C GLN A 351 6.39 -16.81 -15.74
N ILE A 352 6.84 -16.79 -14.50
CA ILE A 352 7.79 -17.77 -13.92
C ILE A 352 7.03 -18.90 -13.27
N ASP A 353 6.06 -18.58 -12.41
CA ASP A 353 5.18 -19.53 -11.72
C ASP A 353 3.73 -19.35 -12.19
N PRO A 354 3.15 -20.28 -12.95
CA PRO A 354 1.76 -20.22 -13.38
C PRO A 354 0.74 -20.14 -12.24
N GLN A 355 1.11 -20.50 -11.01
CA GLN A 355 0.23 -20.41 -9.85
C GLN A 355 0.14 -18.98 -9.30
N ARG A 356 1.08 -18.10 -9.66
CA ARG A 356 1.07 -16.68 -9.31
C ARG A 356 0.24 -15.87 -10.33
N ASN A 357 -0.98 -16.34 -10.63
CA ASN A 357 -1.95 -15.67 -11.48
C ASN A 357 -3.12 -15.05 -10.68
N VAL A 358 -2.96 -14.92 -9.36
CA VAL A 358 -4.00 -14.40 -8.47
C VAL A 358 -3.39 -13.62 -7.30
N THR A 359 -3.99 -12.46 -7.00
CA THR A 359 -3.70 -11.68 -5.79
C THR A 359 -4.98 -11.15 -5.15
N PHE A 360 -4.90 -10.75 -3.89
CA PHE A 360 -6.03 -10.30 -3.08
C PHE A 360 -5.67 -9.00 -2.40
N THR A 361 -6.61 -8.05 -2.39
CA THR A 361 -6.44 -6.77 -1.69
C THR A 361 -7.68 -6.46 -0.87
N TYR A 362 -7.54 -5.53 0.09
CA TYR A 362 -8.63 -5.18 1.00
C TYR A 362 -8.61 -3.71 1.37
N LYS A 363 -9.74 -3.23 1.82
CA LYS A 363 -9.87 -1.97 2.56
C LYS A 363 -10.77 -2.20 3.77
N GLU A 364 -10.41 -1.59 4.88
CA GLU A 364 -11.26 -1.36 6.05
C GLU A 364 -11.46 0.14 6.25
N ARG A 365 -11.35 0.67 7.48
CA ARG A 365 -11.36 2.12 7.69
C ARG A 365 -10.04 2.73 7.19
N HIS A 366 -10.12 3.73 6.33
CA HIS A 366 -8.96 4.54 5.96
C HIS A 366 -8.83 5.70 6.94
N ALA A 367 -9.69 6.71 6.85
CA ALA A 367 -9.70 7.81 7.80
C ALA A 367 -11.02 7.82 8.61
N TRP A 368 -11.15 8.73 9.56
CA TRP A 368 -12.42 9.01 10.23
C TRP A 368 -13.30 9.86 9.33
N SER A 369 -13.87 9.25 8.32
CA SER A 369 -14.55 9.96 7.22
C SER A 369 -15.98 9.52 6.98
N ASN A 370 -16.52 8.69 7.86
CA ASN A 370 -17.93 8.32 7.88
C ASN A 370 -18.48 8.53 9.29
N PRO A 371 -19.80 8.74 9.45
CA PRO A 371 -20.43 8.88 10.76
C PRO A 371 -19.96 7.78 11.72
N GLY A 372 -19.51 8.15 12.92
CA GLY A 372 -18.99 7.24 13.94
C GLY A 372 -17.70 6.51 13.56
N GLY A 373 -16.93 6.99 12.57
CA GLY A 373 -15.71 6.34 12.10
C GLY A 373 -15.95 4.95 11.49
N LEU A 374 -17.14 4.71 10.97
CA LEU A 374 -17.50 3.43 10.36
C LEU A 374 -16.62 3.12 9.14
N ALA A 375 -16.10 1.90 9.08
CA ALA A 375 -15.30 1.42 7.96
C ALA A 375 -16.13 1.31 6.66
N THR A 376 -15.44 1.39 5.52
CA THR A 376 -15.99 1.03 4.21
C THR A 376 -15.31 -0.24 3.70
N PRO A 377 -15.68 -1.41 4.26
CA PRO A 377 -14.97 -2.64 4.01
C PRO A 377 -15.15 -3.11 2.58
N MET A 378 -14.02 -3.39 1.94
CA MET A 378 -13.95 -3.94 0.59
C MET A 378 -12.97 -5.09 0.55
N ARG A 379 -13.22 -6.07 -0.34
CA ARG A 379 -12.28 -7.16 -0.66
C ARG A 379 -12.19 -7.29 -2.17
N SER A 380 -11.03 -7.60 -2.66
CA SER A 380 -10.88 -7.87 -4.10
C SER A 380 -10.08 -9.13 -4.39
N ILE A 381 -10.29 -9.65 -5.58
CA ILE A 381 -9.47 -10.66 -6.22
C ILE A 381 -9.09 -10.16 -7.62
N ARG A 382 -7.79 -10.08 -7.87
CA ARG A 382 -7.22 -9.90 -9.19
C ARG A 382 -6.75 -11.26 -9.68
N LYS A 383 -7.35 -11.77 -10.75
CA LYS A 383 -6.98 -13.06 -11.32
C LYS A 383 -6.98 -12.99 -12.84
N ASP A 384 -5.87 -13.41 -13.45
CA ASP A 384 -5.63 -13.24 -14.88
C ASP A 384 -5.85 -11.76 -15.27
N ASN A 385 -6.78 -11.47 -16.20
CA ASN A 385 -7.12 -10.07 -16.58
C ASN A 385 -8.32 -9.50 -15.83
N PHE A 386 -8.90 -10.22 -14.87
CA PHE A 386 -10.11 -9.73 -14.20
C PHE A 386 -9.85 -9.25 -12.78
N LEU A 387 -10.44 -8.10 -12.45
CA LEU A 387 -10.55 -7.58 -11.11
C LEU A 387 -12.01 -7.66 -10.66
N LEU A 388 -12.28 -8.41 -9.58
CA LEU A 388 -13.57 -8.39 -8.89
C LEU A 388 -13.39 -7.68 -7.55
N ILE A 389 -14.21 -6.65 -7.29
CA ILE A 389 -14.31 -5.95 -6.01
C ILE A 389 -15.66 -6.32 -5.38
N TRP A 390 -15.63 -6.72 -4.11
CA TRP A 390 -16.81 -6.92 -3.27
C TRP A 390 -16.88 -5.83 -2.23
N ASN A 391 -17.88 -4.94 -2.37
CA ASN A 391 -18.23 -3.89 -1.43
C ASN A 391 -19.16 -4.48 -0.37
N LEU A 392 -18.66 -4.72 0.84
CA LEU A 392 -19.42 -5.41 1.88
C LEU A 392 -20.49 -4.51 2.50
N ARG A 393 -20.38 -3.20 2.34
CA ARG A 393 -21.30 -2.17 2.84
C ARG A 393 -21.60 -1.13 1.73
N PRO A 394 -22.33 -1.53 0.69
CA PRO A 394 -22.59 -0.70 -0.48
C PRO A 394 -23.45 0.55 -0.15
N GLU A 395 -24.13 0.56 0.97
CA GLU A 395 -24.90 1.70 1.49
C GLU A 395 -24.02 2.82 2.04
N ARG A 396 -22.73 2.54 2.38
CA ARG A 396 -21.78 3.54 2.90
C ARG A 396 -21.08 4.29 1.77
N TRP A 397 -20.62 5.48 2.08
CA TRP A 397 -19.82 6.29 1.14
C TRP A 397 -18.40 5.73 1.03
N PRO A 398 -17.92 5.40 -0.18
CA PRO A 398 -16.66 4.65 -0.35
C PRO A 398 -15.40 5.47 -0.06
N ALA A 399 -15.48 6.80 -0.20
CA ALA A 399 -14.38 7.74 -0.05
C ALA A 399 -14.52 8.66 1.17
N GLY A 400 -15.35 8.27 2.15
CA GLY A 400 -15.81 9.15 3.22
C GLY A 400 -17.14 9.84 2.86
N HIS A 401 -17.76 10.48 3.84
CA HIS A 401 -19.08 11.11 3.70
C HIS A 401 -19.00 12.42 2.92
N GLU A 402 -20.06 12.76 2.16
CA GLU A 402 -20.11 14.02 1.42
C GLU A 402 -20.31 15.26 2.30
N VAL A 403 -20.81 15.06 3.52
CA VAL A 403 -21.00 16.14 4.51
C VAL A 403 -19.70 16.33 5.29
N PRO A 404 -19.09 17.55 5.24
CA PRO A 404 -17.78 17.80 5.84
C PRO A 404 -17.67 17.48 7.32
N GLU A 405 -18.73 17.72 8.10
CA GLU A 405 -18.77 17.53 9.54
C GLU A 405 -18.56 16.07 10.00
N PHE A 406 -18.72 15.11 9.09
CA PHE A 406 -18.46 13.70 9.35
C PHE A 406 -17.03 13.25 9.01
N ASN A 407 -16.22 14.17 8.45
CA ASN A 407 -14.85 13.88 8.04
C ASN A 407 -13.85 14.55 9.01
N TRP A 408 -12.78 13.83 9.29
CA TRP A 408 -11.73 14.27 10.22
C TRP A 408 -11.07 15.60 9.86
N ASP A 409 -11.00 15.90 8.56
CA ASP A 409 -10.37 17.09 7.98
C ASP A 409 -11.36 18.21 7.67
N MET A 410 -12.64 18.02 8.01
CA MET A 410 -13.74 18.96 7.72
C MET A 410 -13.95 19.25 6.23
N TRP A 411 -13.47 18.34 5.35
CA TRP A 411 -13.72 18.38 3.91
C TRP A 411 -14.61 17.22 3.46
N PRO A 412 -15.41 17.38 2.37
CA PRO A 412 -16.13 16.24 1.80
C PRO A 412 -15.19 15.11 1.40
N PHE A 413 -15.59 13.86 1.67
CA PHE A 413 -14.86 12.68 1.24
C PHE A 413 -13.43 12.60 1.80
N GLY A 414 -13.28 12.59 3.12
CA GLY A 414 -12.02 12.67 3.84
C GLY A 414 -11.09 11.47 3.71
N ASP A 415 -11.49 10.37 3.02
CA ASP A 415 -10.59 9.28 2.62
C ASP A 415 -9.74 9.63 1.38
N VAL A 416 -10.02 10.75 0.72
CA VAL A 416 -9.25 11.27 -0.41
C VAL A 416 -8.54 12.53 0.06
N ASP A 417 -7.22 12.55 -0.06
CA ASP A 417 -6.39 13.68 0.34
C ASP A 417 -6.82 14.98 -0.36
N HIS A 418 -6.77 16.10 0.36
CA HIS A 418 -7.14 17.40 -0.19
C HIS A 418 -6.10 17.87 -1.23
N GLY A 419 -6.58 18.54 -2.28
CA GLY A 419 -5.72 19.11 -3.32
C GLY A 419 -6.49 19.53 -4.57
N PRO A 420 -5.80 20.19 -5.51
CA PRO A 420 -6.41 20.75 -6.72
C PRO A 420 -7.25 19.76 -7.52
N SER A 421 -6.78 18.53 -7.70
CA SER A 421 -7.52 17.50 -8.44
C SER A 421 -8.81 17.07 -7.74
N LYS A 422 -8.82 16.98 -6.39
CA LYS A 422 -10.04 16.68 -5.63
C LYS A 422 -11.08 17.77 -5.82
N GLU A 423 -10.66 19.02 -5.75
CA GLU A 423 -11.56 20.18 -5.95
C GLU A 423 -12.17 20.21 -7.36
N GLU A 424 -11.35 19.96 -8.40
CA GLU A 424 -11.82 19.85 -9.79
C GLU A 424 -12.88 18.74 -9.95
N VAL A 425 -12.66 17.57 -9.34
CA VAL A 425 -13.62 16.46 -9.37
C VAL A 425 -14.89 16.78 -8.58
N LEU A 426 -14.78 17.45 -7.42
CA LEU A 426 -15.95 17.92 -6.65
C LEU A 426 -16.80 18.90 -7.46
N ALA A 427 -16.17 19.83 -8.19
CA ALA A 427 -16.87 20.79 -9.06
C ALA A 427 -17.64 20.09 -10.20
N CYS A 428 -17.20 18.93 -10.66
CA CYS A 428 -17.89 18.13 -11.67
C CYS A 428 -19.29 17.65 -11.23
N LYS A 429 -19.63 17.67 -9.93
CA LYS A 429 -20.96 17.32 -9.42
C LYS A 429 -22.11 18.09 -10.09
N TYR A 430 -21.86 19.32 -10.47
CA TYR A 430 -22.87 20.24 -10.99
C TYR A 430 -22.81 20.46 -12.51
N ASP A 431 -21.87 19.77 -13.20
CA ASP A 431 -21.72 19.83 -14.66
C ASP A 431 -22.20 18.49 -15.28
N GLU A 432 -23.33 18.51 -15.99
CA GLU A 432 -23.90 17.29 -16.58
C GLU A 432 -22.92 16.52 -17.49
N LYS A 433 -22.03 17.22 -18.20
CA LYS A 433 -21.06 16.58 -19.11
C LYS A 433 -19.88 15.96 -18.36
N LYS A 434 -19.56 16.50 -17.18
CA LYS A 434 -18.42 16.07 -16.35
C LYS A 434 -18.82 15.28 -15.12
N ARG A 435 -20.13 15.16 -14.84
CA ARG A 435 -20.67 14.46 -13.66
C ARG A 435 -20.09 13.06 -13.47
N LYS A 436 -19.74 12.38 -14.54
CA LYS A 436 -19.13 11.03 -14.52
C LYS A 436 -17.86 10.96 -13.65
N TYR A 437 -17.02 12.02 -13.62
CA TYR A 437 -15.80 12.06 -12.81
C TYR A 437 -16.12 12.06 -11.31
N TYR A 438 -17.12 12.85 -10.92
CA TYR A 438 -17.62 12.84 -9.55
C TYR A 438 -18.21 11.48 -9.19
N ASP A 439 -19.03 10.90 -10.06
CA ASP A 439 -19.68 9.62 -9.79
C ASP A 439 -18.65 8.48 -9.66
N TRP A 440 -17.64 8.44 -10.50
CA TRP A 440 -16.56 7.45 -10.41
C TRP A 440 -15.73 7.59 -9.14
N ALA A 441 -15.47 8.79 -8.67
CA ALA A 441 -14.66 9.05 -7.49
C ALA A 441 -15.42 8.83 -6.18
N PHE A 442 -16.64 9.38 -6.09
CA PHE A 442 -17.31 9.62 -4.81
C PHE A 442 -18.66 8.93 -4.64
N SER A 443 -19.40 8.62 -5.72
CA SER A 443 -20.72 8.00 -5.56
C SER A 443 -20.67 6.62 -4.91
N LYS A 444 -21.75 6.28 -4.20
CA LYS A 444 -21.92 4.95 -3.60
C LYS A 444 -21.80 3.85 -4.66
N ARG A 445 -21.23 2.71 -4.27
CA ARG A 445 -20.90 1.63 -5.19
C ARG A 445 -21.86 0.47 -5.05
N PRO A 446 -22.08 -0.32 -6.11
CA PRO A 446 -22.84 -1.56 -6.00
C PRO A 446 -22.06 -2.59 -5.17
N GLU A 447 -22.76 -3.63 -4.70
CA GLU A 447 -22.14 -4.75 -3.95
C GLU A 447 -20.94 -5.36 -4.70
N PHE A 448 -21.09 -5.54 -6.04
CA PHE A 448 -20.03 -6.10 -6.89
C PHE A 448 -19.63 -5.16 -8.01
N GLU A 449 -18.32 -5.06 -8.19
CA GLU A 449 -17.72 -4.44 -9.36
C GLU A 449 -16.82 -5.49 -10.04
N LEU A 450 -16.91 -5.61 -11.37
CA LEU A 450 -16.08 -6.52 -12.16
C LEU A 450 -15.52 -5.76 -13.36
N TYR A 451 -14.22 -5.89 -13.56
CA TYR A 451 -13.51 -5.21 -14.64
C TYR A 451 -12.60 -6.18 -15.39
N ASP A 452 -12.50 -6.02 -16.70
CA ASP A 452 -11.47 -6.62 -17.55
C ASP A 452 -10.36 -5.59 -17.72
N ILE A 453 -9.25 -5.76 -17.00
CA ILE A 453 -8.17 -4.78 -16.92
C ILE A 453 -7.48 -4.54 -18.27
N ALA A 454 -7.43 -5.57 -19.12
CA ALA A 454 -6.82 -5.43 -20.44
C ALA A 454 -7.69 -4.58 -21.40
N ALA A 455 -9.00 -4.67 -21.26
CA ALA A 455 -9.96 -3.93 -22.09
C ALA A 455 -10.33 -2.55 -21.48
N ASP A 456 -10.22 -2.42 -20.16
CA ASP A 456 -10.60 -1.22 -19.38
C ASP A 456 -9.52 -0.93 -18.31
N PRO A 457 -8.38 -0.39 -18.72
CA PRO A 457 -7.24 -0.17 -17.81
C PRO A 457 -7.51 0.84 -16.68
N TYR A 458 -8.57 1.65 -16.81
CA TYR A 458 -8.99 2.62 -15.78
C TYR A 458 -10.18 2.14 -14.95
N GLN A 459 -10.71 0.93 -15.19
CA GLN A 459 -11.85 0.32 -14.48
C GLN A 459 -13.09 1.23 -14.43
N LEU A 460 -13.52 1.76 -15.59
CA LEU A 460 -14.65 2.68 -15.72
C LEU A 460 -15.97 1.97 -16.06
N ASN A 461 -15.91 0.75 -16.62
CA ASN A 461 -17.06 -0.01 -17.12
C ASN A 461 -17.30 -1.24 -16.24
N ASN A 462 -18.20 -1.13 -15.26
CA ASN A 462 -18.51 -2.26 -14.37
C ASN A 462 -19.33 -3.35 -15.10
N LEU A 463 -18.71 -4.51 -15.30
CA LEU A 463 -19.27 -5.69 -15.96
C LEU A 463 -20.08 -6.61 -15.03
N ALA A 464 -20.16 -6.30 -13.73
CA ALA A 464 -20.75 -7.20 -12.73
C ALA A 464 -22.23 -7.52 -12.97
N ARG A 465 -22.97 -6.65 -13.66
CA ARG A 465 -24.39 -6.84 -14.00
C ARG A 465 -24.62 -7.39 -15.40
N ASP A 466 -23.59 -7.48 -16.25
CA ASP A 466 -23.70 -8.05 -17.59
C ASP A 466 -23.85 -9.58 -17.49
N PRO A 467 -24.95 -10.17 -18.04
CA PRO A 467 -25.18 -11.61 -18.02
C PRO A 467 -24.04 -12.44 -18.65
N LYS A 468 -23.32 -11.87 -19.61
CA LYS A 468 -22.17 -12.50 -20.27
C LYS A 468 -21.07 -12.86 -19.28
N TYR A 469 -20.86 -12.03 -18.27
CA TYR A 469 -19.80 -12.20 -17.26
C TYR A 469 -20.28 -12.86 -15.96
N LYS A 470 -21.54 -13.29 -15.87
CA LYS A 470 -22.12 -13.90 -14.66
C LYS A 470 -21.28 -15.06 -14.14
N LYS A 471 -20.91 -16.02 -15.00
CA LYS A 471 -20.10 -17.18 -14.60
C LYS A 471 -18.71 -16.77 -14.11
N GLN A 472 -18.08 -15.80 -14.76
CA GLN A 472 -16.78 -15.27 -14.36
C GLN A 472 -16.85 -14.63 -12.98
N ARG A 473 -17.81 -13.72 -12.75
CA ARG A 473 -18.05 -13.09 -11.46
C ARG A 473 -18.27 -14.11 -10.34
N GLU A 474 -19.15 -15.11 -10.55
CA GLU A 474 -19.46 -16.14 -9.55
C GLU A 474 -18.24 -17.03 -9.24
N SER A 475 -17.39 -17.30 -10.24
CA SER A 475 -16.15 -18.06 -10.06
C SER A 475 -15.14 -17.27 -9.23
N LEU A 476 -14.90 -16.00 -9.57
CA LEU A 476 -13.99 -15.12 -8.84
C LEU A 476 -14.47 -14.91 -7.41
N PHE A 477 -15.76 -14.67 -7.20
CA PHE A 477 -16.31 -14.47 -5.86
C PHE A 477 -16.18 -15.72 -4.98
N ARG A 478 -16.39 -16.90 -5.54
CA ARG A 478 -16.17 -18.16 -4.85
C ARG A 478 -14.70 -18.33 -4.43
N ASN A 479 -13.75 -18.03 -5.31
CA ASN A 479 -12.32 -18.07 -5.01
C ASN A 479 -11.95 -17.06 -3.93
N LEU A 480 -12.47 -15.83 -4.03
CA LEU A 480 -12.28 -14.78 -3.02
C LEU A 480 -12.77 -15.27 -1.64
N LYS A 481 -14.01 -15.71 -1.54
CA LYS A 481 -14.58 -16.21 -0.26
C LYS A 481 -13.81 -17.39 0.32
N GLN A 482 -13.37 -18.33 -0.52
CA GLN A 482 -12.56 -19.46 -0.08
C GLN A 482 -11.23 -18.99 0.51
N TYR A 483 -10.56 -18.04 -0.15
CA TYR A 483 -9.29 -17.48 0.34
C TYR A 483 -9.48 -16.72 1.65
N LEU A 484 -10.44 -15.81 1.74
CA LEU A 484 -10.75 -15.04 2.95
C LEU A 484 -11.09 -15.96 4.13
N THR A 485 -11.92 -16.99 3.91
CA THR A 485 -12.28 -17.97 4.96
C THR A 485 -11.05 -18.74 5.43
N LYS A 486 -10.21 -19.18 4.48
CA LYS A 486 -9.01 -19.97 4.78
C LYS A 486 -7.96 -19.16 5.55
N THR A 487 -7.78 -17.90 5.21
CA THR A 487 -6.82 -16.99 5.85
C THR A 487 -7.40 -16.25 7.05
N GLY A 488 -8.60 -16.64 7.51
CA GLY A 488 -9.13 -16.16 8.77
C GLY A 488 -9.61 -14.71 8.77
N ASP A 489 -10.14 -14.21 7.64
CA ASP A 489 -10.74 -12.88 7.61
C ASP A 489 -11.83 -12.75 8.68
N LEU A 490 -11.69 -11.79 9.59
CA LEU A 490 -12.58 -11.61 10.72
C LEU A 490 -14.01 -11.30 10.29
N ARG A 491 -14.22 -10.65 9.14
CA ARG A 491 -15.58 -10.43 8.61
C ARG A 491 -16.23 -11.73 8.16
N MET A 492 -15.46 -12.68 7.64
CA MET A 492 -15.96 -14.01 7.29
C MET A 492 -16.30 -14.85 8.53
N GLN A 493 -15.71 -14.52 9.68
CA GLN A 493 -15.99 -15.14 10.97
C GLN A 493 -17.11 -14.44 11.76
N GLY A 494 -17.72 -13.37 11.22
CA GLY A 494 -18.71 -12.55 11.95
C GLY A 494 -18.10 -11.63 13.01
N ARG A 495 -16.79 -11.41 12.99
CA ARG A 495 -16.02 -10.62 13.96
C ARG A 495 -15.49 -9.29 13.36
N GLY A 496 -16.14 -8.77 12.34
CA GLY A 496 -15.73 -7.53 11.67
C GLY A 496 -15.84 -6.27 12.55
N GLU A 497 -16.48 -6.37 13.71
CA GLU A 497 -16.54 -5.31 14.70
C GLU A 497 -15.16 -4.89 15.23
N VAL A 498 -14.15 -5.77 15.19
CA VAL A 498 -12.78 -5.45 15.57
C VAL A 498 -12.27 -4.23 14.78
N TYR A 499 -12.48 -4.21 13.47
CA TYR A 499 -12.05 -3.10 12.63
C TYR A 499 -12.89 -1.83 12.85
N GLU A 500 -14.15 -2.01 13.19
CA GLU A 500 -15.07 -0.90 13.44
C GLU A 500 -14.80 -0.24 14.81
N ARG A 501 -14.38 -1.02 15.83
CA ARG A 501 -14.15 -0.56 17.20
C ARG A 501 -12.75 -0.06 17.47
N THR A 502 -11.79 -0.29 16.54
CA THR A 502 -10.43 0.22 16.68
C THR A 502 -10.45 1.75 16.83
N PRO A 503 -9.92 2.31 17.90
CA PRO A 503 -9.83 3.74 18.07
C PRO A 503 -9.10 4.41 16.92
N TYR A 504 -9.36 5.69 16.71
CA TYR A 504 -8.65 6.50 15.72
C TYR A 504 -7.60 7.34 16.42
N TYR A 505 -6.33 6.93 16.32
CA TYR A 505 -5.22 7.52 17.06
C TYR A 505 -4.60 8.73 16.37
N CYS A 506 -5.32 9.41 15.46
CA CYS A 506 -4.83 10.62 14.82
C CYS A 506 -4.70 11.74 15.85
N THR A 507 -3.49 12.20 16.09
CA THR A 507 -3.21 13.40 16.93
C THR A 507 -3.16 14.68 16.10
N GLN A 508 -2.94 14.56 14.78
CA GLN A 508 -2.96 15.68 13.84
C GLN A 508 -4.41 16.04 13.53
N GLY A 509 -4.76 17.31 13.59
CA GLY A 509 -6.11 17.77 13.34
C GLY A 509 -7.08 17.74 14.53
N LEU A 510 -6.65 17.26 15.72
CA LEU A 510 -7.41 17.43 16.95
C LEU A 510 -7.64 18.92 17.30
N GLU A 511 -6.81 19.80 16.80
CA GLU A 511 -6.95 21.24 16.93
C GLU A 511 -7.94 21.85 15.93
N THR A 512 -8.13 21.20 14.77
CA THR A 512 -9.01 21.64 13.68
C THR A 512 -10.18 20.70 13.44
N GLY A 513 -10.04 19.43 13.78
CA GLY A 513 -11.06 18.40 13.65
C GLY A 513 -12.25 18.65 14.57
N GLY A 514 -13.43 18.31 14.10
CA GLY A 514 -14.71 18.58 14.73
C GLY A 514 -14.76 18.22 16.22
N LEU A 515 -15.73 18.75 16.91
CA LEU A 515 -16.00 18.67 18.37
C LEU A 515 -15.73 17.29 19.02
N TRP A 516 -15.79 16.22 18.26
CA TRP A 516 -15.60 14.83 18.67
C TRP A 516 -14.20 14.48 19.20
N LEU A 517 -13.17 15.00 18.54
CA LEU A 517 -11.78 14.64 18.88
C LEU A 517 -11.26 15.41 20.08
N LYS A 518 -11.83 16.59 20.38
CA LYS A 518 -11.46 17.38 21.56
C LYS A 518 -11.84 16.70 22.88
N GLU A 519 -12.93 15.93 22.87
CA GLU A 519 -13.40 15.20 24.06
C GLU A 519 -12.48 14.02 24.44
N PHE A 520 -11.61 13.57 23.53
CA PHE A 520 -10.69 12.46 23.76
C PHE A 520 -9.29 12.88 24.20
N GLN A 521 -9.00 14.19 24.23
CA GLN A 521 -7.70 14.70 24.70
C GLN A 521 -7.52 14.41 26.20
N GLY A 522 -6.38 13.79 26.53
CA GLY A 522 -6.02 13.50 27.93
C GLY A 522 -6.61 12.22 28.52
N LEU A 523 -7.41 11.47 27.75
CA LEU A 523 -7.93 10.18 28.20
C LEU A 523 -6.90 9.07 28.03
N ASN A 524 -6.83 8.15 28.99
CA ASN A 524 -6.06 6.92 28.83
C ASN A 524 -6.78 5.94 27.88
N ARG A 525 -6.10 4.83 27.53
CA ARG A 525 -6.61 3.86 26.54
C ARG A 525 -8.05 3.38 26.85
N LYS A 526 -8.32 2.95 28.08
CA LYS A 526 -9.65 2.42 28.47
C LYS A 526 -10.73 3.50 28.41
N GLU A 527 -10.38 4.70 28.81
CA GLU A 527 -11.28 5.87 28.75
C GLU A 527 -11.56 6.25 27.31
N ARG A 528 -10.58 6.23 26.42
CA ARG A 528 -10.76 6.44 24.98
C ARG A 528 -11.63 5.36 24.36
N GLU A 529 -11.34 4.08 24.59
CA GLU A 529 -12.15 2.96 24.09
C GLU A 529 -13.61 3.09 24.54
N LYS A 530 -13.84 3.44 25.80
CA LYS A 530 -15.18 3.67 26.32
C LYS A 530 -15.86 4.88 25.68
N ALA A 531 -15.18 6.03 25.61
CA ALA A 531 -15.72 7.26 25.02
C ALA A 531 -16.05 7.06 23.52
N TYR A 532 -15.22 6.30 22.80
CA TYR A 532 -15.52 5.89 21.43
C TYR A 532 -16.78 5.03 21.33
N GLN A 533 -16.93 4.06 22.24
CA GLN A 533 -18.10 3.19 22.24
C GLN A 533 -19.36 4.00 22.57
N ASP A 534 -19.31 4.84 23.61
CA ASP A 534 -20.43 5.69 24.04
C ASP A 534 -20.88 6.67 22.91
N ALA A 535 -19.91 7.33 22.25
CA ALA A 535 -20.18 8.21 21.11
C ALA A 535 -20.80 7.47 19.92
N ARG A 536 -20.42 6.24 19.71
CA ARG A 536 -20.89 5.38 18.64
C ARG A 536 -22.31 4.88 18.90
N ASP A 537 -22.58 4.41 20.11
CA ASP A 537 -23.89 3.95 20.53
C ASP A 537 -24.91 5.10 20.43
N GLN A 538 -24.53 6.30 20.82
CA GLN A 538 -25.35 7.51 20.69
C GLN A 538 -25.60 7.89 19.22
N LEU A 539 -24.63 7.69 18.35
CA LEU A 539 -24.79 7.97 16.92
C LEU A 539 -25.68 6.93 16.24
N GLU A 540 -25.54 5.65 16.59
CA GLU A 540 -26.43 4.59 16.08
C GLU A 540 -27.89 4.86 16.49
N GLU A 541 -28.15 5.28 17.74
CA GLU A 541 -29.46 5.73 18.19
C GLU A 541 -30.00 6.93 17.39
N ASN A 542 -29.13 7.91 17.14
CA ASN A 542 -29.53 9.11 16.38
C ASN A 542 -29.81 8.80 14.91
N LEU A 543 -29.03 7.91 14.29
CA LEU A 543 -29.26 7.46 12.92
C LEU A 543 -30.55 6.64 12.79
N GLN A 544 -30.85 5.81 13.78
CA GLN A 544 -32.10 5.05 13.82
C GLN A 544 -33.31 5.97 13.97
N LYS A 545 -33.25 6.96 14.86
CA LYS A 545 -34.29 8.01 14.98
C LYS A 545 -34.47 8.82 13.71
N LEU A 546 -33.36 9.15 13.02
CA LEU A 546 -33.42 9.87 11.74
C LEU A 546 -34.09 9.02 10.64
N HIS A 547 -33.81 7.72 10.64
CA HIS A 547 -34.44 6.77 9.72
C HIS A 547 -35.94 6.65 9.97
N GLU A 548 -36.36 6.53 11.22
CA GLU A 548 -37.77 6.48 11.63
C GLU A 548 -38.52 7.76 11.23
N ILE A 549 -37.95 8.95 11.48
CA ILE A 549 -38.52 10.25 11.07
C ILE A 549 -38.63 10.34 9.54
N THR A 550 -37.66 9.77 8.81
CA THR A 550 -37.65 9.83 7.33
C THR A 550 -38.66 8.86 6.72
N GLU A 551 -38.94 7.76 7.37
CA GLU A 551 -39.99 6.80 6.99
C GLU A 551 -41.38 7.37 7.30
N GLU A 552 -41.59 7.94 8.49
CA GLU A 552 -42.86 8.63 8.85
C GLU A 552 -43.18 9.82 7.95
N ALA A 553 -42.17 10.51 7.43
CA ALA A 553 -42.38 11.61 6.46
C ALA A 553 -42.65 11.14 5.03
N ARG A 554 -42.53 9.84 4.75
CA ARG A 554 -42.85 9.23 3.44
C ARG A 554 -44.22 8.54 3.42
N GLU A 555 -44.84 8.31 4.57
CA GLU A 555 -46.26 7.93 4.72
C GLU A 555 -47.16 9.16 4.82
#